data_6d664cac702c1b595d5c400ed5e9897b
#
_entry.id   6d664cac702c1b595d5c400ed5e9897b
#
_cell.length_a   1.000
_cell.length_b   1.000
_cell.length_c   1.000
_cell.angle_alpha   90.00
_cell.angle_beta   90.00
_cell.angle_gamma   90.00
#
_symmetry.space_group_name_H-M   'P 1'
#
loop_
_entity.id
_entity.type
_entity.pdbx_description
1 polymer ?
#
loop_
_entity_poly.entity_id
_entity_poly.type
_entity_poly.pdbx_seq_one_letter_code
_entity_poly.pdbx_strand_id
1 'polypeptide(L)'
;VELGKYYGSKEKNSLRVIFNEPVLHPFQPYNFEATSNQLNYFEKVFGAPNPINSYNQIWHWKEIFTLINMVLALVMLIPIARLFLDLRFFSSIKKEVPAPLNTPNKKGKIIFWSVFLVSALIACLTFVPMVEVAKVLFEDAANRKLTWFFPQRMNNSVMLWAAFNGLLGVIIFFLSYKLFGKRNGVDTKSWGLSINKIDLLKTCALAVMVFATFYAFLFLNYAVFHVDYRFWFMGVRIFQPEMLVVLLMYLPLFFIFFFSNSLRVNGAMRFKDQPEWLSMLIAGFANSLGLMLIIIIQYLVYFNTGEVFW
;
A
#
# COMPACT_ATOMS: atom_id res chain seq x y z
N VAL A 1 34.21 4.65 19.94
CA VAL A 1 34.37 3.75 18.78
C VAL A 1 34.45 4.62 17.54
N GLU A 2 35.53 4.49 16.74
CA GLU A 2 35.67 5.22 15.47
C GLU A 2 34.95 4.45 14.35
N LEU A 3 34.23 5.19 13.50
CA LEU A 3 33.55 4.60 12.33
C LEU A 3 34.58 4.10 11.32
N GLY A 4 34.31 2.98 10.68
CA GLY A 4 35.20 2.36 9.68
C GLY A 4 36.45 1.69 10.23
N LYS A 5 36.71 1.79 11.54
CA LYS A 5 37.87 1.18 12.18
C LYS A 5 37.57 -0.24 12.64
N TYR A 6 38.45 -1.15 12.30
CA TYR A 6 38.37 -2.55 12.72
C TYR A 6 38.92 -2.75 14.13
N TYR A 7 38.20 -3.45 14.98
CA TYR A 7 38.56 -3.82 16.34
C TYR A 7 38.57 -5.33 16.49
N GLY A 8 39.48 -5.84 17.34
CA GLY A 8 39.64 -7.27 17.56
C GLY A 8 40.45 -7.96 16.46
N SER A 9 40.37 -9.28 16.36
CA SER A 9 41.11 -10.05 15.35
C SER A 9 40.28 -11.22 14.82
N LYS A 10 40.61 -11.66 13.59
CA LYS A 10 39.98 -12.78 12.92
C LYS A 10 40.25 -14.11 13.67
N GLU A 11 41.49 -14.31 14.14
CA GLU A 11 41.96 -15.51 14.81
C GLU A 11 41.20 -15.76 16.13
N LYS A 12 40.77 -14.67 16.79
CA LYS A 12 40.00 -14.72 18.04
C LYS A 12 38.50 -14.65 17.80
N ASN A 13 38.01 -14.71 16.57
CA ASN A 13 36.60 -14.51 16.21
C ASN A 13 35.98 -13.23 16.80
N SER A 14 36.78 -12.19 16.97
CA SER A 14 36.40 -10.95 17.63
C SER A 14 36.46 -9.72 16.73
N LEU A 15 36.67 -9.92 15.42
CA LEU A 15 36.73 -8.82 14.46
C LEU A 15 35.39 -8.11 14.36
N ARG A 16 35.41 -6.78 14.54
CA ARG A 16 34.21 -5.92 14.51
C ARG A 16 34.54 -4.60 13.86
N VAL A 17 33.55 -4.03 13.21
CA VAL A 17 33.60 -2.69 12.62
C VAL A 17 32.19 -2.08 12.65
N ILE A 18 32.11 -0.77 12.76
CA ILE A 18 30.86 -0.04 12.66
C ILE A 18 30.98 0.91 11.48
N PHE A 19 30.06 0.78 10.55
CA PHE A 19 29.82 1.74 9.48
C PHE A 19 28.50 2.47 9.76
N ASN A 20 28.41 3.73 9.38
CA ASN A 20 27.21 4.53 9.52
C ASN A 20 27.05 5.41 8.28
N GLU A 21 26.41 4.85 7.28
CA GLU A 21 26.12 5.57 6.05
C GLU A 21 24.99 6.58 6.26
N PRO A 22 25.06 7.78 5.68
CA PRO A 22 24.05 8.82 5.85
C PRO A 22 22.81 8.54 5.00
N VAL A 23 22.19 7.36 5.23
CA VAL A 23 20.97 6.91 4.56
C VAL A 23 19.96 6.44 5.58
N LEU A 24 18.67 6.59 5.24
CA LEU A 24 17.59 6.10 6.09
C LEU A 24 17.64 4.58 6.26
N HIS A 25 17.29 4.11 7.44
CA HIS A 25 17.34 2.69 7.81
C HIS A 25 16.71 1.74 6.75
N PRO A 26 15.54 2.01 6.16
CA PRO A 26 14.95 1.12 5.15
C PRO A 26 15.76 1.04 3.85
N PHE A 27 16.63 2.02 3.56
CA PHE A 27 17.44 2.08 2.35
C PHE A 27 18.88 1.58 2.52
N GLN A 28 19.29 1.23 3.74
CA GLN A 28 20.60 0.65 4.00
C GLN A 28 20.94 -0.54 3.09
N PRO A 29 20.07 -1.56 2.93
CA PRO A 29 20.32 -2.70 2.06
C PRO A 29 20.38 -2.35 0.57
N TYR A 30 19.95 -1.15 0.19
CA TYR A 30 19.83 -0.65 -1.18
C TYR A 30 20.78 0.53 -1.44
N ASN A 31 21.88 0.59 -0.71
CA ASN A 31 22.90 1.60 -0.84
C ASN A 31 24.23 0.96 -1.25
N PHE A 32 24.89 1.50 -2.28
CA PHE A 32 26.13 0.95 -2.82
C PHE A 32 27.27 0.95 -1.79
N GLU A 33 27.39 2.02 -1.02
CA GLU A 33 28.43 2.15 0.02
C GLU A 33 28.20 1.16 1.16
N ALA A 34 26.97 1.11 1.69
CA ALA A 34 26.62 0.18 2.77
C ALA A 34 26.84 -1.28 2.33
N THR A 35 26.46 -1.63 1.11
CA THR A 35 26.68 -2.97 0.54
C THR A 35 28.17 -3.24 0.32
N SER A 36 28.93 -2.25 -0.19
CA SER A 36 30.39 -2.38 -0.36
C SER A 36 31.10 -2.63 0.96
N ASN A 37 30.74 -1.89 2.00
CA ASN A 37 31.28 -2.06 3.35
C ASN A 37 30.99 -3.45 3.91
N GLN A 38 29.80 -3.97 3.68
CA GLN A 38 29.41 -5.33 4.08
C GLN A 38 30.21 -6.38 3.33
N LEU A 39 30.37 -6.24 2.02
CA LEU A 39 31.16 -7.17 1.18
C LEU A 39 32.64 -7.15 1.60
N ASN A 40 33.24 -6.00 1.82
CA ASN A 40 34.62 -5.85 2.29
C ASN A 40 34.83 -6.50 3.66
N TYR A 41 33.84 -6.38 4.55
CA TYR A 41 33.89 -7.06 5.85
C TYR A 41 33.85 -8.58 5.71
N PHE A 42 32.94 -9.11 4.88
CA PHE A 42 32.86 -10.57 4.64
C PHE A 42 34.13 -11.11 3.96
N GLU A 43 34.66 -10.40 2.98
CA GLU A 43 35.93 -10.79 2.36
C GLU A 43 37.07 -10.84 3.37
N LYS A 44 37.17 -9.85 4.26
CA LYS A 44 38.17 -9.84 5.32
C LYS A 44 38.03 -10.95 6.32
N VAL A 45 36.80 -11.33 6.68
CA VAL A 45 36.52 -12.40 7.66
C VAL A 45 36.67 -13.80 7.04
N PHE A 46 36.07 -14.03 5.90
CA PHE A 46 35.94 -15.38 5.31
C PHE A 46 36.95 -15.60 4.16
N GLY A 47 37.48 -14.55 3.59
CA GLY A 47 38.20 -14.59 2.31
C GLY A 47 37.24 -14.71 1.14
N ALA A 48 37.71 -14.37 -0.03
CA ALA A 48 36.97 -14.58 -1.27
C ALA A 48 37.80 -15.45 -2.22
N PRO A 49 37.26 -16.55 -2.74
CA PRO A 49 38.00 -17.40 -3.70
C PRO A 49 38.34 -16.66 -5.00
N ASN A 50 37.46 -15.74 -5.41
CA ASN A 50 37.65 -14.84 -6.55
C ASN A 50 37.30 -13.42 -6.11
N PRO A 51 38.25 -12.60 -5.62
CA PRO A 51 37.96 -11.27 -5.15
C PRO A 51 37.47 -10.38 -6.30
N ILE A 52 36.26 -9.88 -6.16
CA ILE A 52 35.65 -8.90 -7.05
C ILE A 52 35.57 -7.58 -6.30
N ASN A 53 35.84 -6.47 -6.98
CA ASN A 53 35.72 -5.15 -6.36
C ASN A 53 34.32 -4.99 -5.74
N SER A 54 34.25 -4.61 -4.48
CA SER A 54 33.01 -4.51 -3.70
C SER A 54 32.00 -3.50 -4.28
N TYR A 55 32.44 -2.59 -5.14
CA TYR A 55 31.59 -1.68 -5.90
C TYR A 55 31.04 -2.29 -7.21
N ASN A 56 31.55 -3.46 -7.65
CA ASN A 56 30.99 -4.14 -8.81
C ASN A 56 29.69 -4.87 -8.44
N GLN A 57 28.65 -4.10 -8.21
CA GLN A 57 27.36 -4.55 -7.71
C GLN A 57 26.31 -4.47 -8.81
N ILE A 58 25.50 -5.51 -8.91
CA ILE A 58 24.42 -5.63 -9.92
C ILE A 58 23.01 -5.75 -9.31
N TRP A 59 22.89 -5.64 -7.98
CA TRP A 59 21.63 -5.77 -7.25
C TRP A 59 20.55 -4.78 -7.73
N HIS A 60 20.93 -3.58 -8.16
CA HIS A 60 20.02 -2.55 -8.66
C HIS A 60 19.22 -3.00 -9.89
N TRP A 61 19.81 -3.81 -10.77
CA TRP A 61 19.09 -4.40 -11.90
C TRP A 61 17.99 -5.33 -11.42
N LYS A 62 18.28 -6.17 -10.41
CA LYS A 62 17.26 -7.02 -9.80
C LYS A 62 16.11 -6.18 -9.25
N GLU A 63 16.40 -5.09 -8.53
CA GLU A 63 15.36 -4.22 -7.97
C GLU A 63 14.52 -3.53 -9.05
N ILE A 64 15.13 -3.07 -10.15
CA ILE A 64 14.40 -2.50 -11.30
C ILE A 64 13.47 -3.56 -11.91
N PHE A 65 13.96 -4.77 -12.17
CA PHE A 65 13.13 -5.81 -12.77
C PHE A 65 12.04 -6.31 -11.82
N THR A 66 12.29 -6.37 -10.52
CA THR A 66 11.26 -6.73 -9.54
C THR A 66 10.20 -5.64 -9.42
N LEU A 67 10.56 -4.36 -9.53
CA LEU A 67 9.59 -3.26 -9.61
C LEU A 67 8.70 -3.41 -10.87
N ILE A 68 9.31 -3.62 -12.03
CA ILE A 68 8.57 -3.82 -13.28
C ILE A 68 7.62 -5.02 -13.14
N ASN A 69 8.09 -6.14 -12.59
CA ASN A 69 7.30 -7.33 -12.35
C ASN A 69 6.11 -7.05 -11.42
N MET A 70 6.32 -6.30 -10.33
CA MET A 70 5.25 -5.90 -9.41
C MET A 70 4.20 -5.02 -10.10
N VAL A 71 4.63 -4.03 -10.89
CA VAL A 71 3.71 -3.16 -11.63
C VAL A 71 2.90 -3.96 -12.65
N LEU A 72 3.55 -4.84 -13.43
CA LEU A 72 2.89 -5.70 -14.40
C LEU A 72 1.90 -6.66 -13.74
N ALA A 73 2.26 -7.21 -12.58
CA ALA A 73 1.37 -8.07 -11.81
C ALA A 73 0.08 -7.34 -11.37
N LEU A 74 0.20 -6.08 -10.92
CA LEU A 74 -0.96 -5.27 -10.57
C LEU A 74 -1.81 -4.92 -11.80
N VAL A 75 -1.17 -4.56 -12.92
CA VAL A 75 -1.87 -4.28 -14.19
C VAL A 75 -2.58 -5.54 -14.70
N MET A 76 -2.02 -6.72 -14.51
CA MET A 76 -2.60 -8.00 -14.93
C MET A 76 -3.94 -8.32 -14.24
N LEU A 77 -4.26 -7.73 -13.09
CA LEU A 77 -5.57 -7.87 -12.44
C LEU A 77 -6.72 -7.46 -13.36
N ILE A 78 -6.52 -6.46 -14.22
CA ILE A 78 -7.54 -5.96 -15.13
C ILE A 78 -7.92 -7.00 -16.21
N PRO A 79 -6.98 -7.53 -17.01
CA PRO A 79 -7.32 -8.55 -18.01
C PRO A 79 -7.81 -9.86 -17.35
N ILE A 80 -7.29 -10.28 -16.20
CA ILE A 80 -7.80 -11.43 -15.47
C ILE A 80 -9.28 -11.23 -15.12
N ALA A 81 -9.64 -10.09 -14.52
CA ALA A 81 -11.01 -9.80 -14.18
C ALA A 81 -11.92 -9.76 -15.43
N ARG A 82 -11.45 -9.18 -16.55
CA ARG A 82 -12.20 -9.15 -17.82
C ARG A 82 -12.44 -10.53 -18.38
N LEU A 83 -11.42 -11.40 -18.40
CA LEU A 83 -11.56 -12.79 -18.86
C LEU A 83 -12.63 -13.56 -18.07
N PHE A 84 -12.64 -13.39 -16.75
CA PHE A 84 -13.70 -14.01 -15.92
C PHE A 84 -15.08 -13.40 -16.17
N LEU A 85 -15.16 -12.07 -16.34
CA LEU A 85 -16.44 -11.39 -16.65
C LEU A 85 -17.05 -11.81 -17.99
N ASP A 86 -16.26 -12.34 -18.92
CA ASP A 86 -16.74 -12.86 -20.20
C ASP A 86 -17.33 -14.26 -20.07
N LEU A 87 -17.14 -14.95 -18.95
CA LEU A 87 -17.81 -16.22 -18.67
C LEU A 87 -19.33 -16.02 -18.47
N ARG A 88 -20.13 -16.90 -19.04
CA ARG A 88 -21.60 -16.84 -18.96
C ARG A 88 -22.12 -16.74 -17.52
N PHE A 89 -21.44 -17.34 -16.56
CA PHE A 89 -21.81 -17.28 -15.14
C PHE A 89 -21.81 -15.84 -14.59
N PHE A 90 -20.88 -15.01 -15.04
CA PHE A 90 -20.72 -13.63 -14.57
C PHE A 90 -21.45 -12.58 -15.44
N SER A 91 -22.15 -12.98 -16.49
CA SER A 91 -22.80 -12.05 -17.43
C SER A 91 -23.77 -11.06 -16.74
N SER A 92 -24.44 -11.48 -15.66
CA SER A 92 -25.39 -10.61 -14.93
C SER A 92 -24.73 -9.47 -14.17
N ILE A 93 -23.44 -9.60 -13.80
CA ILE A 93 -22.70 -8.56 -13.08
C ILE A 93 -21.91 -7.64 -14.00
N LYS A 94 -21.81 -7.98 -15.29
CA LYS A 94 -21.19 -7.12 -16.30
C LYS A 94 -22.17 -5.98 -16.64
N LYS A 95 -21.90 -4.80 -16.07
CA LYS A 95 -22.73 -3.61 -16.25
C LYS A 95 -21.98 -2.57 -17.09
N GLU A 96 -22.72 -1.69 -17.72
CA GLU A 96 -22.15 -0.51 -18.36
C GLU A 96 -21.52 0.41 -17.30
N VAL A 97 -20.45 1.09 -17.69
CA VAL A 97 -19.80 2.06 -16.81
C VAL A 97 -20.76 3.22 -16.57
N PRO A 98 -21.11 3.57 -15.34
CA PRO A 98 -22.02 4.66 -15.04
C PRO A 98 -21.57 5.97 -15.69
N ALA A 99 -22.53 6.78 -16.14
CA ALA A 99 -22.24 8.09 -16.72
C ALA A 99 -21.45 8.96 -15.72
N PRO A 100 -20.46 9.71 -16.20
CA PRO A 100 -19.74 10.66 -15.35
C PRO A 100 -20.65 11.79 -14.87
N LEU A 101 -20.33 12.40 -13.76
CA LEU A 101 -21.04 13.53 -13.20
C LEU A 101 -20.97 14.74 -14.13
N ASN A 102 -21.98 15.58 -14.08
CA ASN A 102 -21.94 16.87 -14.77
C ASN A 102 -20.78 17.72 -14.22
N THR A 103 -20.11 18.44 -15.11
CA THR A 103 -19.00 19.33 -14.73
C THR A 103 -19.48 20.38 -13.72
N PRO A 104 -18.86 20.44 -12.52
CA PRO A 104 -19.32 21.37 -11.50
C PRO A 104 -19.03 22.83 -11.88
N ASN A 105 -19.94 23.72 -11.51
CA ASN A 105 -19.73 25.16 -11.60
C ASN A 105 -18.61 25.61 -10.64
N LYS A 106 -18.22 26.89 -10.68
CA LYS A 106 -17.14 27.46 -9.85
C LYS A 106 -17.30 27.12 -8.35
N LYS A 107 -18.51 27.25 -7.81
CA LYS A 107 -18.82 26.91 -6.41
C LYS A 107 -18.66 25.42 -6.13
N GLY A 108 -19.15 24.57 -7.04
CA GLY A 108 -18.99 23.12 -6.93
C GLY A 108 -17.53 22.66 -6.99
N LYS A 109 -16.70 23.29 -7.82
CA LYS A 109 -15.24 23.02 -7.87
C LYS A 109 -14.57 23.38 -6.52
N ILE A 110 -14.92 24.53 -5.94
CA ILE A 110 -14.38 24.91 -4.62
C ILE A 110 -14.78 23.87 -3.56
N ILE A 111 -16.04 23.48 -3.51
CA ILE A 111 -16.53 22.45 -2.57
C ILE A 111 -15.79 21.14 -2.76
N PHE A 112 -15.65 20.68 -4.01
CA PHE A 112 -14.95 19.45 -4.31
C PHE A 112 -13.51 19.46 -3.78
N TRP A 113 -12.74 20.49 -4.12
CA TRP A 113 -11.35 20.59 -3.68
C TRP A 113 -11.22 20.80 -2.17
N SER A 114 -12.14 21.53 -1.54
CA SER A 114 -12.17 21.67 -0.09
C SER A 114 -12.40 20.34 0.61
N VAL A 115 -13.39 19.57 0.16
CA VAL A 115 -13.66 18.22 0.72
C VAL A 115 -12.47 17.28 0.48
N PHE A 116 -11.84 17.35 -0.70
CA PHE A 116 -10.65 16.58 -1.03
C PHE A 116 -9.49 16.87 -0.06
N LEU A 117 -9.16 18.16 0.12
CA LEU A 117 -8.08 18.59 1.02
C LEU A 117 -8.38 18.28 2.49
N VAL A 118 -9.60 18.54 2.95
CA VAL A 118 -10.03 18.22 4.32
C VAL A 118 -9.91 16.71 4.57
N SER A 119 -10.33 15.87 3.62
CA SER A 119 -10.19 14.41 3.74
C SER A 119 -8.71 13.99 3.83
N ALA A 120 -7.83 14.61 3.05
CA ALA A 120 -6.39 14.34 3.10
C ALA A 120 -5.76 14.78 4.42
N LEU A 121 -6.17 15.95 4.95
CA LEU A 121 -5.71 16.43 6.26
C LEU A 121 -6.19 15.53 7.41
N ILE A 122 -7.44 15.07 7.37
CA ILE A 122 -7.96 14.11 8.36
C ILE A 122 -7.13 12.83 8.30
N ALA A 123 -6.87 12.29 7.11
CA ALA A 123 -6.08 11.08 6.94
C ALA A 123 -4.64 11.27 7.47
N CYS A 124 -4.03 12.42 7.23
CA CYS A 124 -2.71 12.77 7.75
C CYS A 124 -2.72 12.85 9.30
N LEU A 125 -3.61 13.65 9.87
CA LEU A 125 -3.62 13.94 11.30
C LEU A 125 -4.08 12.76 12.17
N THR A 126 -4.81 11.80 11.60
CA THR A 126 -5.30 10.61 12.33
C THR A 126 -4.32 9.44 12.34
N PHE A 127 -3.24 9.48 11.55
CA PHE A 127 -2.32 8.36 11.45
C PHE A 127 -1.62 8.08 12.80
N VAL A 128 -0.96 9.09 13.37
CA VAL A 128 -0.24 8.93 14.65
C VAL A 128 -1.19 8.56 15.80
N PRO A 129 -2.33 9.24 16.01
CA PRO A 129 -3.31 8.80 17.00
C PRO A 129 -3.75 7.34 16.84
N MET A 130 -3.98 6.86 15.63
CA MET A 130 -4.36 5.46 15.39
C MET A 130 -3.21 4.48 15.69
N VAL A 131 -1.96 4.89 15.52
CA VAL A 131 -0.80 4.09 15.97
C VAL A 131 -0.82 3.92 17.50
N GLU A 132 -1.08 4.99 18.24
CA GLU A 132 -1.15 4.92 19.71
C GLU A 132 -2.35 4.09 20.20
N VAL A 133 -3.52 4.26 19.57
CA VAL A 133 -4.70 3.42 19.85
C VAL A 133 -4.40 1.94 19.57
N ALA A 134 -3.69 1.64 18.47
CA ALA A 134 -3.32 0.26 18.15
C ALA A 134 -2.40 -0.37 19.21
N LYS A 135 -1.49 0.40 19.80
CA LYS A 135 -0.61 -0.07 20.88
C LYS A 135 -1.41 -0.49 22.12
N VAL A 136 -2.49 0.22 22.42
CA VAL A 136 -3.36 -0.09 23.57
C VAL A 136 -4.28 -1.27 23.26
N LEU A 137 -4.95 -1.28 22.10
CA LEU A 137 -5.90 -2.33 21.74
C LEU A 137 -5.24 -3.68 21.46
N PHE A 138 -4.01 -3.68 20.96
CA PHE A 138 -3.25 -4.87 20.57
C PHE A 138 -1.92 -4.92 21.34
N GLU A 139 -2.00 -4.83 22.65
CA GLU A 139 -0.84 -4.70 23.55
C GLU A 139 0.19 -5.81 23.36
N ASP A 140 -0.24 -7.06 23.24
CA ASP A 140 0.68 -8.19 23.04
C ASP A 140 1.48 -8.05 21.75
N ALA A 141 0.80 -7.75 20.64
CA ALA A 141 1.47 -7.52 19.36
C ALA A 141 2.37 -6.26 19.41
N ALA A 142 1.94 -5.20 20.10
CA ALA A 142 2.71 -3.97 20.29
C ALA A 142 4.02 -4.24 21.05
N ASN A 143 3.95 -5.09 22.07
CA ASN A 143 5.10 -5.52 22.90
C ASN A 143 5.88 -6.70 22.28
N ARG A 144 5.59 -7.08 21.03
CA ARG A 144 6.26 -8.19 20.32
C ARG A 144 6.10 -9.54 20.99
N LYS A 145 5.06 -9.73 21.80
CA LYS A 145 4.71 -11.03 22.37
C LYS A 145 4.02 -11.88 21.30
N LEU A 146 4.19 -13.20 21.41
CA LEU A 146 3.49 -14.14 20.53
C LEU A 146 2.00 -14.09 20.84
N THR A 147 1.19 -13.74 19.82
CA THR A 147 -0.27 -13.69 19.92
C THR A 147 -0.88 -14.15 18.62
N TRP A 148 -2.05 -14.81 18.69
CA TRP A 148 -2.85 -15.17 17.52
C TRP A 148 -3.83 -14.05 17.13
N PHE A 149 -4.18 -13.16 18.08
CA PHE A 149 -5.16 -12.09 17.87
C PHE A 149 -4.47 -10.84 17.33
N PHE A 150 -4.74 -10.52 16.09
CA PHE A 150 -4.12 -9.39 15.37
C PHE A 150 -2.59 -9.32 15.58
N PRO A 151 -1.85 -10.36 15.10
CA PRO A 151 -0.44 -10.57 15.47
C PRO A 151 0.54 -9.57 14.83
N GLN A 152 0.10 -8.76 13.86
CA GLN A 152 0.97 -7.94 13.05
C GLN A 152 1.00 -6.48 13.52
N ARG A 153 1.94 -6.15 14.38
CA ARG A 153 2.10 -4.83 15.01
C ARG A 153 1.91 -3.66 14.06
N MET A 154 2.63 -3.62 12.93
CA MET A 154 2.56 -2.53 11.98
C MET A 154 1.19 -2.50 11.26
N ASN A 155 0.70 -3.65 10.87
CA ASN A 155 -0.58 -3.75 10.18
C ASN A 155 -1.76 -3.37 11.08
N ASN A 156 -1.69 -3.59 12.40
CA ASN A 156 -2.72 -3.17 13.35
C ASN A 156 -2.93 -1.66 13.30
N SER A 157 -1.85 -0.89 13.29
CA SER A 157 -1.91 0.57 13.20
C SER A 157 -2.50 1.04 11.87
N VAL A 158 -2.02 0.47 10.76
CA VAL A 158 -2.52 0.79 9.41
C VAL A 158 -3.98 0.38 9.26
N MET A 159 -4.37 -0.78 9.78
CA MET A 159 -5.74 -1.28 9.74
C MET A 159 -6.72 -0.37 10.50
N LEU A 160 -6.39 0.04 11.72
CA LEU A 160 -7.25 0.96 12.48
C LEU A 160 -7.37 2.31 11.80
N TRP A 161 -6.25 2.85 11.31
CA TRP A 161 -6.26 4.08 10.54
C TRP A 161 -7.11 3.95 9.28
N ALA A 162 -6.97 2.84 8.53
CA ALA A 162 -7.74 2.57 7.33
C ALA A 162 -9.24 2.44 7.62
N ALA A 163 -9.62 1.66 8.64
CA ALA A 163 -11.01 1.46 9.04
C ALA A 163 -11.65 2.80 9.47
N PHE A 164 -10.96 3.58 10.30
CA PHE A 164 -11.42 4.90 10.75
C PHE A 164 -11.62 5.87 9.58
N ASN A 165 -10.62 6.00 8.70
CA ASN A 165 -10.74 6.86 7.52
C ASN A 165 -11.74 6.34 6.49
N GLY A 166 -11.92 5.02 6.40
CA GLY A 166 -12.97 4.40 5.60
C GLY A 166 -14.36 4.81 6.08
N LEU A 167 -14.64 4.71 7.38
CA LEU A 167 -15.92 5.14 7.97
C LEU A 167 -16.16 6.63 7.78
N LEU A 168 -15.15 7.47 8.07
CA LEU A 168 -15.25 8.91 7.82
C LEU A 168 -15.49 9.21 6.34
N GLY A 169 -14.79 8.51 5.44
CA GLY A 169 -14.97 8.66 4.00
C GLY A 169 -16.40 8.36 3.54
N VAL A 170 -17.03 7.30 4.07
CA VAL A 170 -18.43 6.98 3.83
C VAL A 170 -19.34 8.11 4.35
N ILE A 171 -19.12 8.57 5.57
CA ILE A 171 -19.90 9.66 6.17
C ILE A 171 -19.78 10.93 5.32
N ILE A 172 -18.57 11.35 4.99
CA ILE A 172 -18.31 12.55 4.17
C ILE A 172 -18.96 12.40 2.79
N PHE A 173 -18.89 11.23 2.18
CA PHE A 173 -19.50 10.95 0.89
C PHE A 173 -21.02 11.15 0.91
N PHE A 174 -21.72 10.54 1.88
CA PHE A 174 -23.17 10.67 2.00
C PHE A 174 -23.61 12.07 2.44
N LEU A 175 -22.86 12.71 3.32
CA LEU A 175 -23.12 14.11 3.71
C LEU A 175 -22.96 15.06 2.52
N SER A 176 -21.89 14.92 1.75
CA SER A 176 -21.65 15.71 0.54
C SER A 176 -22.77 15.54 -0.48
N TYR A 177 -23.25 14.30 -0.66
CA TYR A 177 -24.42 14.03 -1.48
C TYR A 177 -25.67 14.71 -0.96
N LYS A 178 -25.99 14.56 0.33
CA LYS A 178 -27.19 15.15 0.96
C LYS A 178 -27.18 16.68 0.86
N LEU A 179 -26.06 17.30 1.09
CA LEU A 179 -25.92 18.77 1.12
C LEU A 179 -25.84 19.38 -0.27
N PHE A 180 -25.17 18.72 -1.21
CA PHE A 180 -24.83 19.29 -2.51
C PHE A 180 -25.29 18.41 -3.68
N GLY A 181 -25.00 17.11 -3.65
CA GLY A 181 -25.21 16.20 -4.78
C GLY A 181 -26.68 16.06 -5.18
N LYS A 182 -27.58 15.92 -4.21
CA LYS A 182 -29.03 15.79 -4.47
C LYS A 182 -29.59 17.00 -5.20
N ARG A 183 -29.16 18.20 -4.84
CA ARG A 183 -29.59 19.46 -5.49
C ARG A 183 -29.03 19.63 -6.89
N ASN A 184 -27.94 18.96 -7.21
CA ASN A 184 -27.28 19.00 -8.51
C ASN A 184 -27.61 17.77 -9.39
N GLY A 185 -28.64 17.00 -9.04
CA GLY A 185 -29.13 15.88 -9.84
C GLY A 185 -28.20 14.68 -9.96
N VAL A 186 -27.37 14.43 -8.96
CA VAL A 186 -26.50 13.25 -8.91
C VAL A 186 -27.35 11.99 -8.81
N ASP A 187 -27.23 11.10 -9.80
CA ASP A 187 -27.92 9.81 -9.81
C ASP A 187 -27.18 8.80 -8.91
N THR A 188 -27.86 8.36 -7.84
CA THR A 188 -27.33 7.37 -6.89
C THR A 188 -27.18 5.97 -7.48
N LYS A 189 -27.83 5.68 -8.60
CA LYS A 189 -27.67 4.39 -9.29
C LYS A 189 -26.24 4.20 -9.78
N SER A 190 -25.53 5.32 -10.09
CA SER A 190 -24.13 5.31 -10.49
C SER A 190 -23.18 4.76 -9.39
N TRP A 191 -23.59 4.69 -8.15
CA TRP A 191 -22.76 4.22 -7.04
C TRP A 191 -22.63 2.71 -6.97
N GLY A 192 -23.46 1.96 -7.73
CA GLY A 192 -23.43 0.49 -7.74
C GLY A 192 -23.96 -0.17 -6.46
N LEU A 193 -24.63 0.59 -5.57
CA LEU A 193 -25.15 0.05 -4.31
C LEU A 193 -26.45 -0.75 -4.47
N SER A 194 -27.12 -0.62 -5.61
CA SER A 194 -28.35 -1.38 -5.93
C SER A 194 -28.01 -2.74 -6.56
N ILE A 195 -27.41 -3.63 -5.78
CA ILE A 195 -27.05 -4.99 -6.20
C ILE A 195 -27.97 -6.01 -5.55
N ASN A 196 -28.47 -6.99 -6.32
CA ASN A 196 -29.23 -8.09 -5.74
C ASN A 196 -28.30 -9.12 -5.07
N LYS A 197 -28.85 -9.99 -4.22
CA LYS A 197 -28.08 -10.98 -3.45
C LYS A 197 -27.27 -11.94 -4.34
N ILE A 198 -27.83 -12.34 -5.48
CA ILE A 198 -27.19 -13.28 -6.41
C ILE A 198 -25.99 -12.60 -7.08
N ASP A 199 -26.17 -11.38 -7.56
CA ASP A 199 -25.07 -10.61 -8.18
C ASP A 199 -23.99 -10.27 -7.14
N LEU A 200 -24.36 -10.04 -5.88
CA LEU A 200 -23.37 -9.86 -4.80
C LEU A 200 -22.54 -11.13 -4.59
N LEU A 201 -23.16 -12.30 -4.52
CA LEU A 201 -22.43 -13.57 -4.41
C LEU A 201 -21.53 -13.83 -5.61
N LYS A 202 -21.98 -13.53 -6.84
CA LYS A 202 -21.16 -13.62 -8.04
C LYS A 202 -19.98 -12.64 -7.99
N THR A 203 -20.19 -11.43 -7.49
CA THR A 203 -19.10 -10.44 -7.32
C THR A 203 -18.06 -10.93 -6.32
N CYS A 204 -18.50 -11.52 -5.21
CA CYS A 204 -17.58 -12.14 -4.25
C CYS A 204 -16.82 -13.32 -4.88
N ALA A 205 -17.51 -14.18 -5.65
CA ALA A 205 -16.88 -15.29 -6.36
C ALA A 205 -15.85 -14.78 -7.38
N LEU A 206 -16.19 -13.74 -8.15
CA LEU A 206 -15.25 -13.09 -9.07
C LEU A 206 -14.00 -12.57 -8.35
N ALA A 207 -14.19 -11.88 -7.23
CA ALA A 207 -13.08 -11.36 -6.44
C ALA A 207 -12.16 -12.48 -5.94
N VAL A 208 -12.72 -13.58 -5.44
CA VAL A 208 -11.95 -14.76 -5.01
C VAL A 208 -11.20 -15.39 -6.20
N MET A 209 -11.85 -15.54 -7.36
CA MET A 209 -11.21 -16.10 -8.56
C MET A 209 -10.06 -15.22 -9.07
N VAL A 210 -10.24 -13.91 -9.11
CA VAL A 210 -9.19 -12.97 -9.51
C VAL A 210 -8.02 -13.03 -8.53
N PHE A 211 -8.31 -13.02 -7.23
CA PHE A 211 -7.27 -13.15 -6.19
C PHE A 211 -6.53 -14.49 -6.28
N ALA A 212 -7.25 -15.60 -6.40
CA ALA A 212 -6.65 -16.93 -6.51
C ALA A 212 -5.76 -17.05 -7.74
N THR A 213 -6.18 -16.50 -8.88
CA THR A 213 -5.39 -16.49 -10.12
C THR A 213 -4.14 -15.64 -9.97
N PHE A 214 -4.28 -14.43 -9.41
CA PHE A 214 -3.14 -13.55 -9.12
C PHE A 214 -2.13 -14.25 -8.20
N TYR A 215 -2.62 -14.90 -7.15
CA TYR A 215 -1.78 -15.63 -6.21
C TYR A 215 -1.12 -16.88 -6.86
N ALA A 216 -1.84 -17.58 -7.72
CA ALA A 216 -1.27 -18.71 -8.47
C ALA A 216 -0.11 -18.26 -9.37
N PHE A 217 -0.21 -17.12 -10.03
CA PHE A 217 0.89 -16.55 -10.81
C PHE A 217 2.07 -16.11 -9.92
N LEU A 218 1.79 -15.52 -8.76
CA LEU A 218 2.83 -15.21 -7.77
C LEU A 218 3.56 -16.47 -7.31
N PHE A 219 2.80 -17.52 -6.98
CA PHE A 219 3.35 -18.81 -6.55
C PHE A 219 4.21 -19.45 -7.66
N LEU A 220 3.72 -19.45 -8.90
CA LEU A 220 4.47 -19.97 -10.05
C LEU A 220 5.76 -19.17 -10.28
N ASN A 221 5.69 -17.84 -10.25
CA ASN A 221 6.85 -16.98 -10.37
C ASN A 221 7.90 -17.28 -9.30
N TYR A 222 7.46 -17.44 -8.06
CA TYR A 222 8.35 -17.78 -6.96
C TYR A 222 8.92 -19.20 -7.08
N ALA A 223 8.11 -20.18 -7.47
CA ALA A 223 8.56 -21.56 -7.62
C ALA A 223 9.63 -21.73 -8.71
N VAL A 224 9.52 -20.96 -9.80
CA VAL A 224 10.46 -21.04 -10.94
C VAL A 224 11.68 -20.15 -10.75
N PHE A 225 11.49 -18.92 -10.29
CA PHE A 225 12.54 -17.89 -10.28
C PHE A 225 12.96 -17.46 -8.88
N HIS A 226 12.30 -17.92 -7.82
CA HIS A 226 12.48 -17.45 -6.44
C HIS A 226 12.34 -15.92 -6.27
N VAL A 227 11.43 -15.33 -7.05
CA VAL A 227 11.15 -13.88 -7.07
C VAL A 227 9.70 -13.63 -6.68
N ASP A 228 9.50 -12.76 -5.70
CA ASP A 228 8.19 -12.22 -5.32
C ASP A 228 7.83 -11.00 -6.18
N TYR A 229 6.57 -10.54 -6.11
CA TYR A 229 6.14 -9.25 -6.63
C TYR A 229 6.52 -8.15 -5.66
N ARG A 230 7.77 -7.74 -5.67
CA ARG A 230 8.38 -6.90 -4.64
C ARG A 230 9.22 -5.79 -5.26
N PHE A 231 9.21 -4.64 -4.60
CA PHE A 231 10.18 -3.58 -4.79
C PHE A 231 10.66 -3.10 -3.42
N TRP A 232 11.93 -3.24 -3.14
CA TRP A 232 12.53 -3.02 -1.82
C TRP A 232 11.80 -3.82 -0.74
N PHE A 233 11.21 -3.13 0.25
CA PHE A 233 10.44 -3.73 1.35
C PHE A 233 8.93 -3.83 1.08
N MET A 234 8.44 -3.18 0.02
CA MET A 234 7.04 -3.24 -0.40
C MET A 234 6.80 -4.39 -1.36
N GLY A 235 5.68 -5.07 -1.21
CA GLY A 235 5.32 -6.08 -2.20
C GLY A 235 4.30 -7.10 -1.73
N VAL A 236 3.97 -8.00 -2.66
CA VAL A 236 3.12 -9.15 -2.40
C VAL A 236 4.01 -10.39 -2.42
N ARG A 237 4.04 -11.10 -1.29
CA ARG A 237 4.86 -12.29 -1.10
C ARG A 237 4.00 -13.52 -0.94
N ILE A 238 4.54 -14.68 -1.25
CA ILE A 238 3.90 -15.93 -0.87
C ILE A 238 3.85 -16.03 0.66
N PHE A 239 2.79 -16.60 1.18
CA PHE A 239 2.58 -16.74 2.61
C PHE A 239 2.28 -18.19 3.00
N GLN A 240 2.53 -18.52 4.24
CA GLN A 240 2.19 -19.81 4.81
C GLN A 240 0.67 -19.95 4.95
N PRO A 241 0.09 -21.17 4.89
CA PRO A 241 -1.36 -21.38 4.99
C PRO A 241 -2.00 -20.74 6.23
N GLU A 242 -1.27 -20.67 7.36
CA GLU A 242 -1.73 -20.05 8.59
C GLU A 242 -2.01 -18.55 8.43
N MET A 243 -1.36 -17.89 7.48
CA MET A 243 -1.61 -16.49 7.15
C MET A 243 -2.99 -16.24 6.54
N LEU A 244 -3.70 -17.28 6.06
CA LEU A 244 -5.09 -17.16 5.63
C LEU A 244 -6.00 -16.76 6.80
N VAL A 245 -5.77 -17.27 7.99
CA VAL A 245 -6.51 -16.88 9.21
C VAL A 245 -6.25 -15.40 9.51
N VAL A 246 -4.99 -14.98 9.41
CA VAL A 246 -4.61 -13.57 9.59
C VAL A 246 -5.29 -12.70 8.53
N LEU A 247 -5.25 -13.11 7.25
CA LEU A 247 -5.95 -12.40 6.17
C LEU A 247 -7.43 -12.19 6.48
N LEU A 248 -8.14 -13.26 6.88
CA LEU A 248 -9.57 -13.20 7.19
C LEU A 248 -9.86 -12.30 8.41
N MET A 249 -8.93 -12.23 9.37
CA MET A 249 -9.05 -11.37 10.53
C MET A 249 -8.97 -9.87 10.17
N TYR A 250 -8.05 -9.50 9.27
CA TYR A 250 -7.86 -8.10 8.85
C TYR A 250 -8.83 -7.66 7.74
N LEU A 251 -9.31 -8.60 6.91
CA LEU A 251 -10.12 -8.32 5.73
C LEU A 251 -11.33 -7.42 5.99
N PRO A 252 -12.18 -7.64 7.02
CA PRO A 252 -13.39 -6.82 7.22
C PRO A 252 -13.08 -5.35 7.46
N LEU A 253 -11.99 -5.05 8.17
CA LEU A 253 -11.61 -3.69 8.52
C LEU A 253 -10.98 -2.96 7.34
N PHE A 254 -10.10 -3.61 6.59
CA PHE A 254 -9.60 -3.06 5.33
C PHE A 254 -10.70 -2.93 4.27
N PHE A 255 -11.69 -3.83 4.25
CA PHE A 255 -12.82 -3.75 3.33
C PHE A 255 -13.59 -2.43 3.47
N ILE A 256 -13.79 -1.92 4.69
CA ILE A 256 -14.44 -0.63 4.94
C ILE A 256 -13.70 0.50 4.21
N PHE A 257 -12.38 0.51 4.28
CA PHE A 257 -11.54 1.50 3.61
C PHE A 257 -11.66 1.42 2.08
N PHE A 258 -11.47 0.24 1.52
CA PHE A 258 -11.53 0.04 0.07
C PHE A 258 -12.93 0.27 -0.50
N PHE A 259 -13.97 -0.11 0.24
CA PHE A 259 -15.35 0.18 -0.13
C PHE A 259 -15.61 1.69 -0.18
N SER A 260 -15.20 2.43 0.85
CA SER A 260 -15.27 3.90 0.88
C SER A 260 -14.55 4.53 -0.30
N ASN A 261 -13.33 4.06 -0.59
CA ASN A 261 -12.55 4.55 -1.71
C ASN A 261 -13.23 4.27 -3.05
N SER A 262 -13.78 3.08 -3.25
CA SER A 262 -14.52 2.72 -4.45
C SER A 262 -15.73 3.63 -4.67
N LEU A 263 -16.51 3.91 -3.61
CA LEU A 263 -17.63 4.85 -3.69
C LEU A 263 -17.19 6.26 -4.11
N ARG A 264 -16.13 6.78 -3.51
CA ARG A 264 -15.63 8.13 -3.81
C ARG A 264 -15.10 8.24 -5.23
N VAL A 265 -14.26 7.29 -5.65
CA VAL A 265 -13.64 7.29 -6.99
C VAL A 265 -14.70 7.17 -8.09
N ASN A 266 -15.62 6.23 -7.97
CA ASN A 266 -16.63 5.98 -8.99
C ASN A 266 -17.79 6.97 -8.92
N GLY A 267 -18.20 7.40 -7.73
CA GLY A 267 -19.38 8.22 -7.50
C GLY A 267 -19.16 9.72 -7.39
N ALA A 268 -17.90 10.21 -7.21
CA ALA A 268 -17.65 11.63 -6.97
C ALA A 268 -16.45 12.23 -7.72
N MET A 269 -15.62 11.46 -8.41
CA MET A 269 -14.36 11.96 -8.99
C MET A 269 -14.31 11.91 -10.51
N ARG A 270 -15.39 11.52 -11.17
CA ARG A 270 -15.49 11.43 -12.63
C ARG A 270 -16.44 12.50 -13.17
N PHE A 271 -15.95 13.43 -13.99
CA PHE A 271 -16.73 14.50 -14.59
C PHE A 271 -16.72 14.41 -16.13
N LYS A 272 -17.82 14.84 -16.80
CA LYS A 272 -18.02 14.70 -18.25
C LYS A 272 -16.89 15.28 -19.09
N ASP A 273 -16.42 16.49 -18.74
CA ASP A 273 -15.42 17.21 -19.53
C ASP A 273 -13.99 17.00 -19.02
N GLN A 274 -13.80 15.99 -18.14
CA GLN A 274 -12.51 15.70 -17.56
C GLN A 274 -11.85 14.52 -18.28
N PRO A 275 -10.61 14.69 -18.77
CA PRO A 275 -9.87 13.60 -19.37
C PRO A 275 -9.73 12.43 -18.38
N GLU A 276 -9.80 11.20 -18.88
CA GLU A 276 -9.75 10.00 -18.04
C GLU A 276 -8.47 9.92 -17.20
N TRP A 277 -7.31 10.24 -17.79
CA TRP A 277 -6.03 10.25 -17.06
C TRP A 277 -6.04 11.22 -15.87
N LEU A 278 -6.73 12.37 -15.98
CA LEU A 278 -6.85 13.32 -14.87
C LEU A 278 -7.75 12.78 -13.77
N SER A 279 -8.84 12.10 -14.11
CA SER A 279 -9.69 11.39 -13.15
C SER A 279 -8.90 10.32 -12.39
N MET A 280 -8.03 9.58 -13.10
CA MET A 280 -7.15 8.57 -12.49
C MET A 280 -6.12 9.21 -11.54
N LEU A 281 -5.51 10.33 -11.91
CA LEU A 281 -4.59 11.06 -11.03
C LEU A 281 -5.30 11.58 -9.77
N ILE A 282 -6.45 12.22 -9.92
CA ILE A 282 -7.24 12.71 -8.77
C ILE A 282 -7.59 11.56 -7.85
N ALA A 283 -8.04 10.41 -8.39
CA ALA A 283 -8.36 9.23 -7.61
C ALA A 283 -7.13 8.66 -6.88
N GLY A 284 -5.97 8.62 -7.53
CA GLY A 284 -4.71 8.19 -6.93
C GLY A 284 -4.29 9.10 -5.78
N PHE A 285 -4.29 10.42 -5.98
CA PHE A 285 -3.94 11.38 -4.93
C PHE A 285 -4.97 11.40 -3.79
N ALA A 286 -6.25 11.20 -4.07
CA ALA A 286 -7.29 11.15 -3.03
C ALA A 286 -7.03 10.05 -1.98
N ASN A 287 -6.36 8.97 -2.38
CA ASN A 287 -6.05 7.85 -1.50
C ASN A 287 -4.67 7.96 -0.84
N SER A 288 -3.72 8.63 -1.48
CA SER A 288 -2.33 8.68 -1.04
C SER A 288 -1.90 9.99 -0.40
N LEU A 289 -2.58 11.11 -0.71
CA LEU A 289 -2.14 12.45 -0.30
C LEU A 289 -1.99 12.59 1.22
N GLY A 290 -2.88 12.01 2.02
CA GLY A 290 -2.80 12.05 3.48
C GLY A 290 -1.54 11.38 4.02
N LEU A 291 -1.17 10.21 3.48
CA LEU A 291 0.06 9.51 3.83
C LEU A 291 1.31 10.21 3.30
N MET A 292 1.22 10.79 2.10
CA MET A 292 2.33 11.60 1.56
C MET A 292 2.60 12.81 2.44
N LEU A 293 1.57 13.49 2.90
CA LEU A 293 1.72 14.65 3.79
C LEU A 293 2.42 14.29 5.09
N ILE A 294 2.05 13.16 5.74
CA ILE A 294 2.70 12.78 6.99
C ILE A 294 4.18 12.40 6.77
N ILE A 295 4.51 11.75 5.65
CA ILE A 295 5.89 11.44 5.29
C ILE A 295 6.68 12.73 5.06
N ILE A 296 6.13 13.69 4.32
CA ILE A 296 6.76 14.99 4.08
C ILE A 296 7.00 15.73 5.41
N ILE A 297 6.00 15.79 6.29
CA ILE A 297 6.12 16.42 7.61
C ILE A 297 7.23 15.74 8.42
N GLN A 298 7.25 14.40 8.44
CA GLN A 298 8.27 13.62 9.13
C GLN A 298 9.69 13.98 8.65
N TYR A 299 9.91 14.06 7.34
CA TYR A 299 11.20 14.43 6.78
C TYR A 299 11.57 15.89 7.08
N LEU A 300 10.62 16.82 6.96
CA LEU A 300 10.86 18.24 7.29
C LEU A 300 11.26 18.41 8.75
N VAL A 301 10.61 17.70 9.67
CA VAL A 301 10.97 17.74 11.10
C VAL A 301 12.35 17.13 11.29
N TYR A 302 12.62 15.96 10.74
CA TYR A 302 13.92 15.28 10.87
C TYR A 302 15.09 16.13 10.35
N PHE A 303 14.96 16.73 9.16
CA PHE A 303 16.02 17.56 8.59
C PHE A 303 16.27 18.84 9.39
N ASN A 304 15.28 19.38 10.09
CA ASN A 304 15.43 20.61 10.88
C ASN A 304 15.87 20.34 12.32
N THR A 305 15.49 19.22 12.91
CA THR A 305 15.72 18.96 14.35
C THR A 305 16.65 17.78 14.62
N GLY A 306 16.87 16.91 13.64
CA GLY A 306 17.55 15.62 13.82
C GLY A 306 16.71 14.58 14.57
N GLU A 307 15.47 14.92 14.94
CA GLU A 307 14.58 14.05 15.71
C GLU A 307 13.47 13.47 14.86
N VAL A 308 13.00 12.30 15.26
CA VAL A 308 11.87 11.62 14.61
C VAL A 308 10.58 12.22 15.17
N PHE A 309 9.65 12.63 14.30
CA PHE A 309 8.37 13.22 14.70
C PHE A 309 7.45 12.21 15.42
N TRP A 310 7.56 10.92 15.12
CA TRP A 310 6.76 9.81 15.66
C TRP A 310 7.47 8.46 15.57
#